data_8c511d536690d5a1a7fc33d0fb4323d9
#
_entry.id   8c511d536690d5a1a7fc33d0fb4323d9
#
_cell.length_a   1.000
_cell.length_b   1.000
_cell.length_c   1.000
_cell.angle_alpha   90.00
_cell.angle_beta   90.00
_cell.angle_gamma   90.00
#
_symmetry.space_group_name_H-M   'P 1'
#
loop_
_entity.id
_entity.type
_entity.pdbx_description
1 polymer ?
#
loop_
_entity_poly.entity_id
_entity_poly.type
_entity_poly.pdbx_seq_one_letter_code
_entity_poly.pdbx_strand_id
1 'polypeptide(L)'
;PGPSGAGAPTADSDTRSAPTSSETSPSPTDGGTPSAPPDGSRTTDSGTQTESATESDAATQSDAAPTDEAQPSGPAEQVLATGFEVPWGLVVLADGTALVGERDTGQIWRLTADSETEILGTVPGVVPGGEGGLLGLAVPEGADDGVLYAYATTEEDNRVLRVDTSGAQGSGGDLPAETVLDGIPKAGYHNGGRIEFGPDDFLYVTTGDASEGALSQDPGSLGGKILRITADGEPAPGNPDPDSPVWSLGHRNVQGLDWDEDGRLWASEFGQNAFDEVNLIEPGGNYGWPQVEGTGGEPEFIDPVVTWSPSEASPSGLAVGPDGDLYVAALRGQSLWRVPVDGSGEVGEPERLLEGEYGRLRSVVTDVDGRLWVLTNNTARGEPQEGDDRLLLLDPAQLGP
;
A
#
# COMPACT_ATOMS: atom_id res chain seq x y z
N PRO A 1 11.72 51.54 51.31
CA PRO A 1 12.21 52.53 50.40
C PRO A 1 12.39 51.92 48.99
N GLY A 2 11.58 52.29 48.04
CA GLY A 2 11.97 52.30 46.65
C GLY A 2 12.80 53.59 46.39
N PRO A 3 13.16 54.01 45.18
CA PRO A 3 12.41 53.81 43.93
C PRO A 3 13.26 53.73 42.64
N SER A 4 12.57 53.72 41.55
CA SER A 4 12.91 54.33 40.23
C SER A 4 13.82 53.51 39.32
N GLY A 5 13.60 53.31 38.02
CA GLY A 5 12.69 53.86 37.10
C GLY A 5 13.35 53.84 35.70
N ALA A 6 12.55 53.65 34.69
CA ALA A 6 12.73 54.02 33.26
C ALA A 6 13.83 53.30 32.49
N GLY A 7 13.61 52.82 31.30
CA GLY A 7 13.03 53.33 30.12
C GLY A 7 13.12 52.32 28.96
N ALA A 8 12.06 52.24 28.21
CA ALA A 8 12.06 51.64 26.89
C ALA A 8 12.72 52.56 25.84
N PRO A 9 13.21 52.05 24.75
CA PRO A 9 13.13 52.77 23.50
C PRO A 9 12.26 52.05 22.47
N THR A 10 11.54 52.88 21.81
CA THR A 10 10.59 52.81 20.74
C THR A 10 11.14 52.11 19.49
N ALA A 11 10.17 51.53 18.79
CA ALA A 11 10.27 50.96 17.46
C ALA A 11 10.87 51.91 16.42
N ASP A 12 11.58 51.33 15.47
CA ASP A 12 11.70 51.92 14.15
C ASP A 12 11.42 50.85 13.07
N SER A 13 10.43 51.20 12.28
CA SER A 13 9.93 50.48 11.14
C SER A 13 10.83 50.69 9.93
N ASP A 14 11.40 49.65 9.37
CA ASP A 14 11.94 49.70 8.01
C ASP A 14 11.33 48.60 7.13
N THR A 15 10.40 49.05 6.33
CA THR A 15 9.82 48.38 5.17
C THR A 15 10.90 48.20 4.10
N ARG A 16 11.23 46.97 3.77
CA ARG A 16 11.88 46.66 2.50
C ARG A 16 11.08 45.64 1.72
N SER A 17 10.55 46.13 0.62
CA SER A 17 9.87 45.45 -0.45
C SER A 17 10.77 44.37 -1.08
N ALA A 18 10.24 43.18 -1.26
CA ALA A 18 10.79 42.13 -2.12
C ALA A 18 10.53 42.44 -3.61
N PRO A 19 11.45 42.10 -4.50
CA PRO A 19 11.19 42.23 -5.93
C PRO A 19 10.45 40.98 -6.46
N THR A 20 9.32 41.24 -7.09
CA THR A 20 8.63 40.33 -7.99
C THR A 20 9.45 40.16 -9.27
N SER A 21 9.89 38.95 -9.56
CA SER A 21 10.33 38.56 -10.89
C SER A 21 9.34 37.61 -11.51
N SER A 22 8.59 38.14 -12.47
CA SER A 22 7.79 37.40 -13.41
C SER A 22 8.70 36.88 -14.53
N GLU A 23 8.84 35.58 -14.67
CA GLU A 23 9.36 34.98 -15.89
C GLU A 23 8.26 34.24 -16.61
N THR A 24 7.98 34.75 -17.79
CA THR A 24 7.07 34.26 -18.82
C THR A 24 7.74 33.09 -19.55
N SER A 25 7.08 31.95 -19.58
CA SER A 25 7.39 30.84 -20.46
C SER A 25 6.98 31.14 -21.91
N PRO A 26 7.77 30.77 -22.90
CA PRO A 26 7.34 30.77 -24.30
C PRO A 26 6.77 29.40 -24.69
N SER A 27 5.60 29.40 -25.28
CA SER A 27 5.03 28.27 -26.02
C SER A 27 5.81 27.99 -27.29
N PRO A 28 6.02 26.74 -27.70
CA PRO A 28 6.43 26.44 -29.06
C PRO A 28 5.23 26.23 -29.98
N THR A 29 5.28 26.92 -31.07
CA THR A 29 4.42 26.82 -32.23
C THR A 29 4.76 25.61 -33.10
N ASP A 30 3.72 24.89 -33.44
CA ASP A 30 3.30 24.27 -34.71
C ASP A 30 4.33 24.03 -35.84
N GLY A 31 4.25 22.85 -36.45
CA GLY A 31 4.71 22.63 -37.83
C GLY A 31 5.37 21.29 -38.13
N GLY A 32 4.63 20.38 -38.77
CA GLY A 32 5.28 19.40 -39.62
C GLY A 32 4.69 18.00 -39.66
N THR A 33 3.68 17.83 -40.45
CA THR A 33 3.24 16.51 -40.98
C THR A 33 4.30 15.96 -41.94
N PRO A 34 4.63 14.68 -41.90
CA PRO A 34 5.09 13.98 -43.08
C PRO A 34 4.14 12.88 -43.54
N SER A 35 4.00 12.87 -44.83
CA SER A 35 3.24 12.04 -45.72
C SER A 35 3.57 10.55 -45.63
N ALA A 36 2.55 9.73 -45.88
CA ALA A 36 2.64 8.32 -46.15
C ALA A 36 3.39 8.00 -47.49
N PRO A 37 4.05 6.87 -47.58
CA PRO A 37 4.46 6.27 -48.89
C PRO A 37 3.51 5.15 -49.34
N PRO A 38 3.52 4.80 -50.63
CA PRO A 38 2.44 4.17 -51.34
C PRO A 38 2.47 2.65 -51.37
N ASP A 39 1.29 2.17 -51.67
CA ASP A 39 0.81 0.86 -52.10
C ASP A 39 1.73 0.09 -53.09
N GLY A 40 1.78 -1.26 -52.96
CA GLY A 40 2.49 -2.17 -53.83
C GLY A 40 1.98 -3.60 -53.78
N SER A 41 0.87 -3.83 -54.47
CA SER A 41 0.45 -5.00 -55.29
C SER A 41 0.78 -6.45 -54.89
N ARG A 42 -0.29 -7.18 -54.71
CA ARG A 42 -0.71 -8.49 -55.26
C ARG A 42 0.35 -9.49 -55.78
N THR A 43 0.19 -10.74 -55.34
CA THR A 43 -0.14 -11.85 -56.25
C THR A 43 -0.75 -13.04 -55.46
N THR A 44 -1.83 -13.51 -56.03
CA THR A 44 -2.56 -14.74 -55.76
C THR A 44 -1.77 -15.95 -56.25
N ASP A 45 -1.83 -17.11 -55.55
CA ASP A 45 -2.00 -18.37 -56.26
C ASP A 45 -2.70 -19.44 -55.41
N SER A 46 -3.58 -20.18 -56.09
CA SER A 46 -4.40 -21.27 -55.65
C SER A 46 -3.70 -22.62 -55.88
N GLY A 47 -4.02 -23.64 -55.08
CA GLY A 47 -3.67 -25.03 -55.38
C GLY A 47 -4.11 -26.00 -54.30
N THR A 48 -5.33 -26.43 -54.32
CA THR A 48 -5.96 -27.76 -54.53
C THR A 48 -5.41 -28.97 -53.77
N GLN A 49 -6.32 -29.53 -52.97
CA GLN A 49 -6.60 -30.89 -52.45
C GLN A 49 -5.67 -32.04 -52.83
N THR A 50 -5.41 -32.93 -51.88
CA THR A 50 -5.79 -34.36 -52.04
C THR A 50 -5.87 -35.11 -50.70
N GLU A 51 -6.96 -35.84 -50.53
CA GLU A 51 -7.22 -36.80 -49.45
C GLU A 51 -6.35 -38.04 -49.61
N SER A 52 -6.03 -38.70 -48.49
CA SER A 52 -6.01 -40.16 -48.40
C SER A 52 -6.04 -40.62 -46.94
N ALA A 53 -7.05 -41.38 -46.64
CA ALA A 53 -7.22 -42.16 -45.40
C ALA A 53 -6.39 -43.44 -45.46
N THR A 54 -5.87 -43.90 -44.30
CA THR A 54 -5.83 -45.32 -43.93
C THR A 54 -5.74 -45.51 -42.42
N GLU A 55 -6.47 -46.52 -42.00
CA GLU A 55 -6.84 -46.98 -40.68
C GLU A 55 -5.73 -47.61 -39.86
N SER A 56 -6.00 -47.62 -38.55
CA SER A 56 -5.79 -48.71 -37.56
C SER A 56 -4.42 -48.80 -36.88
N ASP A 57 -4.32 -48.54 -35.57
CA ASP A 57 -4.31 -49.61 -34.58
C ASP A 57 -4.48 -49.11 -33.14
N ALA A 58 -5.17 -49.95 -32.38
CA ALA A 58 -5.59 -49.75 -31.01
C ALA A 58 -4.41 -49.75 -30.03
N ALA A 59 -4.31 -48.80 -29.14
CA ALA A 59 -3.56 -48.90 -27.89
C ALA A 59 -4.33 -48.28 -26.74
N THR A 60 -4.76 -49.17 -25.87
CA THR A 60 -5.05 -49.11 -24.44
C THR A 60 -5.28 -47.72 -23.83
N GLN A 61 -6.54 -47.42 -23.57
CA GLN A 61 -6.97 -46.37 -22.65
C GLN A 61 -6.54 -46.77 -21.23
N SER A 62 -5.66 -45.93 -20.65
CA SER A 62 -5.54 -45.85 -19.20
C SER A 62 -6.50 -44.76 -18.75
N ASP A 63 -7.60 -45.20 -18.09
CA ASP A 63 -8.50 -44.28 -17.37
C ASP A 63 -7.73 -43.65 -16.22
N ALA A 64 -7.16 -42.48 -16.45
CA ALA A 64 -6.91 -41.51 -15.40
C ALA A 64 -8.24 -40.77 -15.17
N ALA A 65 -8.83 -40.95 -14.00
CA ALA A 65 -9.94 -40.14 -13.55
C ALA A 65 -9.57 -38.66 -13.67
N PRO A 66 -10.47 -37.78 -14.15
CA PRO A 66 -10.24 -36.36 -14.08
C PRO A 66 -10.10 -35.99 -12.61
N THR A 67 -8.98 -35.39 -12.24
CA THR A 67 -8.87 -34.60 -11.01
C THR A 67 -9.97 -33.56 -11.09
N ASP A 68 -10.90 -33.65 -10.17
CA ASP A 68 -11.95 -32.66 -9.93
C ASP A 68 -11.20 -31.38 -9.51
N GLU A 69 -10.84 -30.55 -10.48
CA GLU A 69 -10.45 -29.17 -10.20
C GLU A 69 -11.70 -28.52 -9.63
N ALA A 70 -11.68 -28.21 -8.35
CA ALA A 70 -12.74 -27.51 -7.66
C ALA A 70 -13.06 -26.23 -8.45
N GLN A 71 -14.20 -26.20 -9.13
CA GLN A 71 -14.66 -24.98 -9.78
C GLN A 71 -14.84 -23.90 -8.72
N PRO A 72 -14.39 -22.65 -8.99
CA PRO A 72 -14.58 -21.55 -8.07
C PRO A 72 -16.05 -21.44 -7.67
N SER A 73 -16.34 -21.42 -6.39
CA SER A 73 -17.70 -21.59 -5.85
C SER A 73 -18.41 -20.25 -5.58
N GLY A 74 -17.95 -19.15 -6.16
CA GLY A 74 -18.53 -17.82 -5.95
C GLY A 74 -18.39 -16.90 -7.17
N PRO A 75 -18.99 -15.69 -7.14
CA PRO A 75 -18.75 -14.68 -8.16
C PRO A 75 -17.31 -14.21 -8.13
N ALA A 76 -16.76 -13.82 -9.30
CA ALA A 76 -15.40 -13.27 -9.43
C ALA A 76 -15.20 -12.04 -8.53
N GLU A 77 -16.27 -11.25 -8.35
CA GLU A 77 -16.25 -9.98 -7.63
C GLU A 77 -17.55 -9.80 -6.84
N GLN A 78 -17.40 -9.32 -5.60
CA GLN A 78 -18.52 -9.02 -4.73
C GLN A 78 -18.25 -7.74 -3.93
N VAL A 79 -19.22 -6.83 -3.86
CA VAL A 79 -19.21 -5.70 -2.93
C VAL A 79 -19.75 -6.17 -1.58
N LEU A 80 -18.92 -6.16 -0.55
CA LEU A 80 -19.28 -6.61 0.80
C LEU A 80 -19.89 -5.49 1.64
N ALA A 81 -19.34 -4.27 1.53
CA ALA A 81 -19.80 -3.11 2.27
C ALA A 81 -19.52 -1.83 1.47
N THR A 82 -20.25 -0.76 1.80
CA THR A 82 -20.17 0.55 1.13
C THR A 82 -20.33 1.68 2.12
N GLY A 83 -19.95 2.91 1.71
CA GLY A 83 -20.23 4.13 2.46
C GLY A 83 -19.18 4.46 3.51
N PHE A 84 -17.97 3.94 3.38
CA PHE A 84 -16.82 4.36 4.19
C PHE A 84 -16.36 5.76 3.77
N GLU A 85 -15.85 6.55 4.74
CA GLU A 85 -15.30 7.88 4.51
C GLU A 85 -13.77 7.86 4.64
N VAL A 86 -13.07 8.04 3.52
CA VAL A 86 -11.59 8.02 3.46
C VAL A 86 -10.99 6.79 4.17
N PRO A 87 -11.44 5.56 3.85
CA PRO A 87 -10.93 4.38 4.53
C PRO A 87 -9.46 4.14 4.17
N TRP A 88 -8.68 3.58 5.13
CA TRP A 88 -7.25 3.35 4.93
C TRP A 88 -6.80 1.97 5.41
N GLY A 89 -6.89 1.68 6.69
CA GLY A 89 -6.52 0.40 7.29
C GLY A 89 -7.54 -0.69 7.01
N LEU A 90 -7.06 -1.89 6.73
CA LEU A 90 -7.89 -3.10 6.54
C LEU A 90 -7.19 -4.28 7.19
N VAL A 91 -7.93 -5.02 8.00
CA VAL A 91 -7.54 -6.32 8.56
C VAL A 91 -8.66 -7.29 8.29
N VAL A 92 -8.34 -8.52 7.91
CA VAL A 92 -9.29 -9.62 7.73
C VAL A 92 -8.89 -10.76 8.65
N LEU A 93 -9.78 -11.13 9.57
CA LEU A 93 -9.58 -12.21 10.53
C LEU A 93 -9.94 -13.57 9.92
N ALA A 94 -9.40 -14.63 10.51
CA ALA A 94 -9.61 -16.00 10.03
C ALA A 94 -11.07 -16.46 10.04
N ASP A 95 -11.95 -15.81 10.82
CA ASP A 95 -13.40 -16.08 10.84
C ASP A 95 -14.18 -15.32 9.76
N GLY A 96 -13.51 -14.50 8.92
CA GLY A 96 -14.11 -13.67 7.90
C GLY A 96 -14.61 -12.31 8.42
N THR A 97 -14.32 -11.95 9.67
CA THR A 97 -14.54 -10.58 10.17
C THR A 97 -13.51 -9.64 9.56
N ALA A 98 -13.94 -8.47 9.09
CA ALA A 98 -13.03 -7.42 8.66
C ALA A 98 -13.11 -6.19 9.56
N LEU A 99 -11.94 -5.56 9.81
CA LEU A 99 -11.81 -4.28 10.47
C LEU A 99 -11.33 -3.24 9.47
N VAL A 100 -12.05 -2.11 9.39
CA VAL A 100 -11.72 -1.00 8.48
C VAL A 100 -11.52 0.27 9.30
N GLY A 101 -10.37 0.91 9.13
CA GLY A 101 -10.07 2.21 9.75
C GLY A 101 -10.35 3.36 8.79
N GLU A 102 -11.09 4.36 9.23
CA GLU A 102 -11.28 5.61 8.50
C GLU A 102 -10.24 6.65 8.93
N ARG A 103 -9.47 7.12 7.97
CA ARG A 103 -8.32 7.99 8.21
C ARG A 103 -8.68 9.29 8.93
N ASP A 104 -9.72 9.95 8.45
CA ASP A 104 -10.04 11.33 8.87
C ASP A 104 -10.94 11.37 10.11
N THR A 105 -11.79 10.36 10.31
CA THR A 105 -12.66 10.26 11.48
C THR A 105 -12.01 9.57 12.67
N GLY A 106 -10.98 8.75 12.43
CA GLY A 106 -10.37 7.87 13.42
C GLY A 106 -11.26 6.70 13.84
N GLN A 107 -12.37 6.47 13.14
CA GLN A 107 -13.32 5.40 13.45
C GLN A 107 -12.79 4.05 12.95
N ILE A 108 -13.14 3.00 13.71
CA ILE A 108 -12.94 1.61 13.32
C ILE A 108 -14.30 0.98 13.10
N TRP A 109 -14.48 0.46 11.88
CA TRP A 109 -15.65 -0.32 11.50
C TRP A 109 -15.33 -1.81 11.61
N ARG A 110 -16.33 -2.58 12.03
CA ARG A 110 -16.33 -4.04 11.95
C ARG A 110 -17.38 -4.48 10.94
N LEU A 111 -16.97 -5.35 10.02
CA LEU A 111 -17.86 -6.10 9.15
C LEU A 111 -17.78 -7.57 9.57
N THR A 112 -18.90 -8.14 9.98
CA THR A 112 -18.98 -9.56 10.35
C THR A 112 -19.09 -10.45 9.10
N ALA A 113 -18.80 -11.75 9.25
CA ALA A 113 -18.97 -12.73 8.15
C ALA A 113 -20.40 -12.76 7.57
N ASP A 114 -21.41 -12.37 8.35
CA ASP A 114 -22.80 -12.23 7.89
C ASP A 114 -23.08 -10.90 7.18
N SER A 115 -22.04 -10.10 6.89
CA SER A 115 -22.08 -8.78 6.25
C SER A 115 -22.84 -7.70 7.07
N GLU A 116 -22.93 -7.84 8.38
CA GLU A 116 -23.39 -6.78 9.26
C GLU A 116 -22.25 -5.81 9.58
N THR A 117 -22.49 -4.52 9.43
CA THR A 117 -21.51 -3.46 9.69
C THR A 117 -21.86 -2.69 10.97
N GLU A 118 -20.84 -2.43 11.79
CA GLU A 118 -20.98 -1.55 12.96
C GLU A 118 -19.73 -0.71 13.19
N ILE A 119 -19.87 0.45 13.81
CA ILE A 119 -18.72 1.25 14.26
C ILE A 119 -18.35 0.77 15.66
N LEU A 120 -17.15 0.18 15.82
CA LEU A 120 -16.65 -0.26 17.12
C LEU A 120 -16.38 0.93 18.04
N GLY A 121 -15.76 1.97 17.50
CA GLY A 121 -15.41 3.16 18.24
C GLY A 121 -14.40 4.02 17.49
N THR A 122 -13.83 5.00 18.20
CA THR A 122 -12.86 5.96 17.66
C THR A 122 -11.52 5.80 18.38
N VAL A 123 -10.42 5.77 17.61
CA VAL A 123 -9.05 5.78 18.15
C VAL A 123 -8.76 7.19 18.68
N PRO A 124 -8.47 7.35 20.00
CA PRO A 124 -8.26 8.66 20.58
C PRO A 124 -6.96 9.30 20.11
N GLY A 125 -6.94 10.63 20.04
CA GLY A 125 -5.75 11.41 19.74
C GLY A 125 -5.36 11.46 18.26
N VAL A 126 -6.15 10.86 17.35
CA VAL A 126 -5.95 10.99 15.90
C VAL A 126 -6.18 12.44 15.47
N VAL A 127 -5.21 13.00 14.76
CA VAL A 127 -5.26 14.34 14.16
C VAL A 127 -5.07 14.23 12.66
N PRO A 128 -6.17 14.18 11.89
CA PRO A 128 -6.09 14.03 10.45
C PRO A 128 -5.52 15.29 9.79
N GLY A 129 -4.76 15.11 8.72
CA GLY A 129 -4.21 16.21 7.93
C GLY A 129 -3.34 15.75 6.79
N GLY A 130 -3.63 16.21 5.58
CA GLY A 130 -2.91 15.78 4.39
C GLY A 130 -3.07 14.29 4.12
N GLU A 131 -2.01 13.51 4.36
CA GLU A 131 -2.01 12.04 4.28
C GLU A 131 -2.08 11.36 5.66
N GLY A 132 -1.92 12.14 6.73
CA GLY A 132 -1.98 11.65 8.10
C GLY A 132 -3.39 11.48 8.64
N GLY A 133 -3.51 10.66 9.68
CA GLY A 133 -4.77 10.30 10.35
C GLY A 133 -4.67 8.91 10.97
N LEU A 134 -5.77 8.17 11.02
CA LEU A 134 -5.75 6.73 11.32
C LEU A 134 -5.36 5.97 10.06
N LEU A 135 -4.18 5.33 10.07
CA LEU A 135 -3.62 4.67 8.89
C LEU A 135 -3.73 3.15 9.02
N GLY A 136 -2.63 2.44 9.17
CA GLY A 136 -2.60 0.98 9.24
C GLY A 136 -3.25 0.41 10.48
N LEU A 137 -3.81 -0.77 10.31
CA LEU A 137 -4.34 -1.62 11.37
C LEU A 137 -3.66 -2.98 11.29
N ALA A 138 -3.41 -3.62 12.44
CA ALA A 138 -2.90 -4.98 12.51
C ALA A 138 -3.45 -5.71 13.72
N VAL A 139 -3.65 -7.03 13.58
CA VAL A 139 -4.04 -7.94 14.68
C VAL A 139 -3.03 -9.07 14.72
N PRO A 140 -2.51 -9.49 15.89
CA PRO A 140 -1.60 -10.63 15.98
C PRO A 140 -2.24 -11.90 15.41
N GLU A 141 -1.43 -12.76 14.79
CA GLU A 141 -1.93 -14.03 14.23
C GLU A 141 -2.68 -14.87 15.28
N GLY A 142 -3.84 -15.37 14.91
CA GLY A 142 -4.70 -16.19 15.77
C GLY A 142 -5.38 -15.43 16.92
N ALA A 143 -5.21 -14.12 17.01
CA ALA A 143 -5.99 -13.29 17.90
C ALA A 143 -7.39 -13.01 17.33
N ASP A 144 -8.31 -12.66 18.22
CA ASP A 144 -9.61 -12.11 17.85
C ASP A 144 -9.52 -10.57 17.68
N ASP A 145 -10.64 -9.94 17.40
CA ASP A 145 -10.73 -8.49 17.26
C ASP A 145 -10.71 -7.72 18.60
N GLY A 146 -10.39 -8.38 19.69
CA GLY A 146 -10.35 -7.75 21.03
C GLY A 146 -9.14 -6.87 21.29
N VAL A 147 -8.05 -7.08 20.55
CA VAL A 147 -6.83 -6.24 20.61
C VAL A 147 -6.37 -5.92 19.20
N LEU A 148 -6.27 -4.63 18.92
CA LEU A 148 -5.89 -4.10 17.62
C LEU A 148 -4.69 -3.18 17.76
N TYR A 149 -3.73 -3.26 16.84
CA TYR A 149 -2.67 -2.26 16.69
C TYR A 149 -3.07 -1.28 15.60
N ALA A 150 -2.82 0.01 15.85
CA ALA A 150 -3.19 1.09 14.94
C ALA A 150 -2.02 2.07 14.77
N TYR A 151 -1.72 2.44 13.54
CA TYR A 151 -0.80 3.53 13.25
C TYR A 151 -1.60 4.82 13.14
N ALA A 152 -1.25 5.80 13.95
CA ALA A 152 -2.02 7.04 14.05
C ALA A 152 -1.11 8.27 13.97
N THR A 153 -1.52 9.26 13.17
CA THR A 153 -0.96 10.61 13.21
C THR A 153 -1.61 11.37 14.34
N THR A 154 -0.81 11.94 15.23
CA THR A 154 -1.25 12.75 16.38
C THR A 154 -0.86 14.22 16.20
N GLU A 155 -1.04 15.06 17.22
CA GLU A 155 -0.58 16.44 17.19
C GLU A 155 0.97 16.54 17.17
N GLU A 156 1.65 15.58 17.78
CA GLU A 156 3.10 15.61 17.99
C GLU A 156 3.87 14.82 16.91
N ASP A 157 3.43 13.59 16.62
CA ASP A 157 4.15 12.61 15.81
C ASP A 157 3.20 11.63 15.12
N ASN A 158 3.75 10.69 14.35
CA ASN A 158 3.10 9.43 14.06
C ASN A 158 3.50 8.41 15.13
N ARG A 159 2.58 7.51 15.50
CA ARG A 159 2.81 6.50 16.52
C ARG A 159 2.02 5.22 16.31
N VAL A 160 2.47 4.15 16.95
CA VAL A 160 1.74 2.89 17.03
C VAL A 160 1.03 2.83 18.38
N LEU A 161 -0.26 2.53 18.34
CA LEU A 161 -1.14 2.37 19.50
C LEU A 161 -1.61 0.92 19.60
N ARG A 162 -1.72 0.38 20.80
CA ARG A 162 -2.50 -0.83 21.10
C ARG A 162 -3.87 -0.40 21.57
N VAL A 163 -4.91 -0.83 20.87
CA VAL A 163 -6.30 -0.42 21.06
C VAL A 163 -7.09 -1.61 21.58
N ASP A 164 -7.81 -1.44 22.70
CA ASP A 164 -8.71 -2.45 23.26
C ASP A 164 -10.12 -2.30 22.66
N THR A 165 -10.51 -3.24 21.85
CA THR A 165 -11.82 -3.31 21.20
C THR A 165 -12.76 -4.30 21.88
N SER A 166 -12.30 -5.07 22.90
CA SER A 166 -13.06 -6.13 23.57
C SER A 166 -14.33 -5.64 24.27
N GLY A 167 -14.34 -4.36 24.69
CA GLY A 167 -15.47 -3.69 25.32
C GLY A 167 -16.35 -2.87 24.38
N ALA A 168 -16.02 -2.86 23.08
CA ALA A 168 -16.74 -2.08 22.08
C ALA A 168 -18.18 -2.63 21.91
N GLN A 169 -19.17 -1.75 22.02
CA GLN A 169 -20.59 -2.11 21.93
C GLN A 169 -21.31 -1.37 20.79
N GLY A 170 -20.59 -1.01 19.74
CA GLY A 170 -21.18 -0.31 18.60
C GLY A 170 -21.65 1.11 18.92
N SER A 171 -21.11 1.73 19.98
CA SER A 171 -21.53 3.06 20.43
C SER A 171 -20.77 4.23 19.80
N GLY A 172 -19.73 3.95 19.02
CA GLY A 172 -18.87 4.97 18.35
C GLY A 172 -18.06 5.85 19.33
N GLY A 173 -17.97 5.48 20.61
CA GLY A 173 -17.17 6.21 21.61
C GLY A 173 -15.67 5.94 21.49
N ASP A 174 -14.88 6.71 22.26
CA ASP A 174 -13.42 6.52 22.30
C ASP A 174 -13.06 5.11 22.81
N LEU A 175 -12.17 4.44 22.10
CA LEU A 175 -11.63 3.13 22.48
C LEU A 175 -10.44 3.33 23.44
N PRO A 176 -10.28 2.46 24.46
CA PRO A 176 -9.07 2.48 25.27
C PRO A 176 -7.84 2.22 24.37
N ALA A 177 -6.82 3.06 24.51
CA ALA A 177 -5.60 2.91 23.71
C ALA A 177 -4.38 3.26 24.56
N GLU A 178 -3.26 2.58 24.29
CA GLU A 178 -1.96 2.86 24.88
C GLU A 178 -0.89 2.96 23.80
N THR A 179 0.09 3.82 24.02
CA THR A 179 1.20 4.00 23.07
C THR A 179 2.19 2.84 23.17
N VAL A 180 2.48 2.25 22.02
CA VAL A 180 3.48 1.17 21.84
C VAL A 180 4.79 1.75 21.35
N LEU A 181 4.74 2.58 20.31
CA LEU A 181 5.92 3.27 19.76
C LEU A 181 5.51 4.71 19.40
N ASP A 182 6.32 5.68 19.76
CA ASP A 182 6.13 7.10 19.43
C ASP A 182 7.39 7.71 18.78
N GLY A 183 7.35 9.02 18.51
CA GLY A 183 8.48 9.75 17.95
C GLY A 183 8.75 9.49 16.47
N ILE A 184 7.84 8.84 15.73
CA ILE A 184 7.96 8.70 14.29
C ILE A 184 7.66 10.06 13.64
N PRO A 185 8.57 10.61 12.79
CA PRO A 185 8.35 11.88 12.12
C PRO A 185 7.05 11.93 11.33
N LYS A 186 6.36 13.08 11.37
CA LYS A 186 5.13 13.31 10.62
C LYS A 186 5.20 14.57 9.77
N ALA A 187 4.43 14.59 8.70
CA ALA A 187 4.20 15.79 7.88
C ALA A 187 2.82 15.74 7.21
N GLY A 188 2.52 16.74 6.39
CA GLY A 188 1.31 16.71 5.54
C GLY A 188 1.35 15.59 4.50
N TYR A 189 2.53 15.06 4.19
CA TYR A 189 2.76 13.99 3.21
C TYR A 189 3.82 13.02 3.71
N HIS A 190 3.83 11.80 3.17
CA HIS A 190 4.83 10.77 3.44
C HIS A 190 4.87 10.35 4.90
N ASN A 191 3.74 9.90 5.40
CA ASN A 191 3.64 9.40 6.77
C ASN A 191 3.86 7.88 6.87
N GLY A 192 3.99 7.16 5.74
CA GLY A 192 4.02 5.71 5.73
C GLY A 192 2.73 5.12 6.24
N GLY A 193 2.82 4.27 7.25
CA GLY A 193 1.70 3.89 8.10
C GLY A 193 1.14 2.50 7.88
N ARG A 194 1.69 1.66 6.99
CA ARG A 194 1.33 0.25 6.96
C ARG A 194 1.97 -0.44 8.16
N ILE A 195 1.18 -1.22 8.87
CA ILE A 195 1.67 -2.07 9.96
C ILE A 195 1.12 -3.48 9.78
N GLU A 196 1.93 -4.48 10.11
CA GLU A 196 1.54 -5.88 9.99
C GLU A 196 2.40 -6.77 10.89
N PHE A 197 1.83 -7.83 11.46
CA PHE A 197 2.59 -8.84 12.17
C PHE A 197 3.20 -9.82 11.15
N GLY A 198 4.52 -9.97 11.22
CA GLY A 198 5.22 -10.92 10.38
C GLY A 198 5.07 -12.38 10.86
N PRO A 199 5.48 -13.36 10.03
CA PRO A 199 5.44 -14.78 10.38
C PRO A 199 6.34 -15.15 11.58
N ASP A 200 7.09 -14.20 12.09
CA ASP A 200 7.95 -14.29 13.27
C ASP A 200 7.34 -13.65 14.53
N ASP A 201 6.05 -13.34 14.50
CA ASP A 201 5.26 -12.72 15.59
C ASP A 201 5.71 -11.31 16.01
N PHE A 202 6.54 -10.62 15.20
CA PHE A 202 6.92 -9.23 15.46
C PHE A 202 6.12 -8.28 14.57
N LEU A 203 5.90 -7.06 15.09
CA LEU A 203 5.19 -6.03 14.36
C LEU A 203 6.16 -5.26 13.46
N TYR A 204 5.90 -5.27 12.17
CA TYR A 204 6.57 -4.43 11.19
C TYR A 204 5.80 -3.15 10.97
N VAL A 205 6.51 -2.03 10.90
CA VAL A 205 5.94 -0.69 10.83
C VAL A 205 6.62 0.09 9.72
N THR A 206 5.87 0.47 8.69
CA THR A 206 6.42 1.31 7.62
C THR A 206 6.29 2.78 7.98
N THR A 207 7.32 3.56 7.69
CA THR A 207 7.34 5.00 7.92
C THR A 207 7.71 5.77 6.65
N GLY A 208 7.25 7.01 6.55
CA GLY A 208 7.66 7.90 5.49
C GLY A 208 8.78 8.83 5.92
N ASP A 209 9.39 9.52 4.96
CA ASP A 209 10.44 10.52 5.20
C ASP A 209 9.91 11.84 5.79
N ALA A 210 8.59 11.93 6.04
CA ALA A 210 7.91 13.14 6.50
C ALA A 210 8.23 14.38 5.63
N SER A 211 8.44 14.18 4.33
CA SER A 211 8.86 15.22 3.36
C SER A 211 10.28 15.79 3.62
N GLU A 212 11.10 15.10 4.40
CA GLU A 212 12.48 15.43 4.69
C GLU A 212 13.38 14.23 4.35
N GLY A 213 13.70 14.05 3.06
CA GLY A 213 14.39 12.86 2.54
C GLY A 213 15.68 12.49 3.27
N ALA A 214 16.37 13.45 3.92
CA ALA A 214 17.57 13.17 4.71
C ALA A 214 17.31 12.19 5.87
N LEU A 215 16.08 12.16 6.41
CA LEU A 215 15.71 11.26 7.51
C LEU A 215 15.83 9.79 7.10
N SER A 216 15.62 9.48 5.82
CA SER A 216 15.66 8.11 5.31
C SER A 216 17.03 7.47 5.43
N GLN A 217 18.09 8.28 5.36
CA GLN A 217 19.48 7.83 5.48
C GLN A 217 20.07 8.03 6.88
N ASP A 218 19.36 8.69 7.79
CA ASP A 218 19.78 8.84 9.19
C ASP A 218 19.38 7.59 10.00
N PRO A 219 20.34 6.76 10.48
CA PRO A 219 20.04 5.58 11.27
C PRO A 219 19.45 5.90 12.65
N GLY A 220 19.58 7.14 13.12
CA GLY A 220 18.99 7.61 14.37
C GLY A 220 17.55 8.11 14.23
N SER A 221 17.03 8.22 13.01
CA SER A 221 15.67 8.64 12.71
C SER A 221 14.77 7.43 12.46
N LEU A 222 13.50 7.50 12.90
CA LEU A 222 12.46 6.53 12.58
C LEU A 222 11.75 6.85 11.24
N GLY A 223 12.07 7.98 10.58
CA GLY A 223 11.47 8.36 9.29
C GLY A 223 12.15 7.70 8.10
N GLY A 224 11.36 7.29 7.09
CA GLY A 224 11.87 6.63 5.88
C GLY A 224 12.47 5.25 6.14
N LYS A 225 11.77 4.43 6.92
CA LYS A 225 12.21 3.12 7.41
C LYS A 225 11.11 2.07 7.28
N ILE A 226 11.53 0.82 7.31
CA ILE A 226 10.71 -0.27 7.84
C ILE A 226 11.28 -0.59 9.22
N LEU A 227 10.43 -0.54 10.24
CA LEU A 227 10.79 -0.87 11.63
C LEU A 227 10.28 -2.28 11.95
N ARG A 228 10.96 -2.97 12.87
CA ARG A 228 10.53 -4.27 13.40
C ARG A 228 10.64 -4.27 14.91
N ILE A 229 9.50 -4.41 15.57
CA ILE A 229 9.36 -4.24 17.02
C ILE A 229 8.60 -5.41 17.65
N THR A 230 8.77 -5.58 18.95
CA THR A 230 7.90 -6.46 19.74
C THR A 230 6.51 -5.85 19.89
N ALA A 231 5.54 -6.64 20.33
CA ALA A 231 4.19 -6.17 20.66
C ALA A 231 4.16 -5.06 21.74
N ASP A 232 5.22 -4.90 22.51
CA ASP A 232 5.36 -3.87 23.54
C ASP A 232 6.22 -2.67 23.07
N GLY A 233 6.65 -2.64 21.78
CA GLY A 233 7.35 -1.51 21.18
C GLY A 233 8.89 -1.53 21.30
N GLU A 234 9.46 -2.55 21.90
CA GLU A 234 10.91 -2.69 21.98
C GLU A 234 11.50 -3.17 20.64
N PRO A 235 12.78 -2.88 20.31
CA PRO A 235 13.44 -3.47 19.17
C PRO A 235 13.35 -4.99 19.18
N ALA A 236 12.90 -5.59 18.07
CA ALA A 236 12.73 -7.04 18.02
C ALA A 236 14.08 -7.76 18.00
N PRO A 237 14.21 -8.89 18.72
CA PRO A 237 15.41 -9.72 18.66
C PRO A 237 15.74 -10.14 17.22
N GLY A 238 17.01 -9.97 16.83
CA GLY A 238 17.47 -10.29 15.47
C GLY A 238 17.41 -9.13 14.50
N ASN A 239 17.06 -7.93 14.94
CA ASN A 239 17.25 -6.71 14.14
C ASN A 239 18.74 -6.54 13.79
N PRO A 240 19.05 -5.88 12.66
CA PRO A 240 20.43 -5.61 12.24
C PRO A 240 21.27 -4.90 13.32
N ASP A 241 20.66 -3.92 14.00
CA ASP A 241 21.17 -3.33 15.24
C ASP A 241 20.23 -3.74 16.38
N PRO A 242 20.71 -4.49 17.40
CA PRO A 242 19.86 -4.99 18.47
C PRO A 242 19.27 -3.91 19.38
N ASP A 243 19.83 -2.70 19.33
CA ASP A 243 19.38 -1.55 20.12
C ASP A 243 18.49 -0.60 19.30
N SER A 244 18.17 -0.96 18.04
CA SER A 244 17.39 -0.13 17.12
C SER A 244 16.18 -0.90 16.59
N PRO A 245 15.01 -0.26 16.47
CA PRO A 245 13.85 -0.87 15.79
C PRO A 245 14.00 -0.92 14.26
N VAL A 246 15.02 -0.30 13.67
CA VAL A 246 15.21 -0.20 12.22
C VAL A 246 15.52 -1.57 11.62
N TRP A 247 14.65 -2.04 10.70
CA TRP A 247 14.84 -3.24 9.91
C TRP A 247 15.49 -2.94 8.57
N SER A 248 15.02 -1.91 7.86
CA SER A 248 15.61 -1.39 6.61
C SER A 248 15.50 0.13 6.55
N LEU A 249 16.27 0.77 5.67
CA LEU A 249 16.36 2.23 5.56
C LEU A 249 16.44 2.68 4.09
N GLY A 250 16.38 3.98 3.88
CA GLY A 250 16.46 4.54 2.53
C GLY A 250 15.13 4.50 1.79
N HIS A 251 14.03 4.53 2.52
CA HIS A 251 12.67 4.56 1.98
C HIS A 251 12.11 5.98 1.96
N ARG A 252 11.22 6.26 1.01
CA ARG A 252 10.49 7.53 0.91
C ARG A 252 9.13 7.47 1.59
N ASN A 253 8.27 6.53 1.19
CA ASN A 253 6.90 6.43 1.69
C ASN A 253 6.29 5.04 1.41
N VAL A 254 6.70 4.06 2.19
CA VAL A 254 6.20 2.68 2.07
C VAL A 254 4.76 2.59 2.59
N GLN A 255 3.85 1.99 1.80
CA GLN A 255 2.43 1.86 2.16
C GLN A 255 1.84 0.45 1.99
N GLY A 256 2.59 -0.50 1.47
CA GLY A 256 2.21 -1.91 1.38
C GLY A 256 3.33 -2.80 1.92
N LEU A 257 2.95 -3.93 2.50
CA LEU A 257 3.85 -4.88 3.16
C LEU A 257 3.17 -6.23 3.23
N ASP A 258 3.86 -7.32 2.84
CA ASP A 258 3.40 -8.69 3.04
C ASP A 258 4.55 -9.68 2.83
N TRP A 259 4.35 -10.94 3.24
CA TRP A 259 5.32 -12.04 3.12
C TRP A 259 4.82 -13.15 2.22
N ASP A 260 5.73 -13.70 1.43
CA ASP A 260 5.44 -14.92 0.71
C ASP A 260 5.71 -16.19 1.56
N GLU A 261 5.37 -17.35 1.00
CA GLU A 261 5.52 -18.65 1.67
C GLU A 261 6.96 -19.00 2.05
N ASP A 262 7.95 -18.42 1.38
CA ASP A 262 9.38 -18.58 1.68
C ASP A 262 9.86 -17.60 2.76
N GLY A 263 8.98 -16.74 3.26
CA GLY A 263 9.25 -15.73 4.29
C GLY A 263 9.99 -14.51 3.76
N ARG A 264 9.96 -14.26 2.44
CA ARG A 264 10.50 -13.05 1.83
C ARG A 264 9.51 -11.91 2.04
N LEU A 265 10.02 -10.78 2.51
CA LEU A 265 9.24 -9.59 2.78
C LEU A 265 9.19 -8.68 1.53
N TRP A 266 7.99 -8.39 1.08
CA TRP A 266 7.72 -7.50 -0.04
C TRP A 266 7.13 -6.18 0.43
N ALA A 267 7.51 -5.07 -0.21
CA ALA A 267 6.98 -3.76 0.11
C ALA A 267 6.69 -2.95 -1.15
N SER A 268 5.62 -2.16 -1.10
CA SER A 268 5.29 -1.18 -2.14
C SER A 268 5.50 0.24 -1.64
N GLU A 269 6.04 1.10 -2.50
CA GLU A 269 6.52 2.42 -2.13
C GLU A 269 6.20 3.49 -3.18
N PHE A 270 5.77 4.67 -2.72
CA PHE A 270 5.59 5.84 -3.58
C PHE A 270 6.92 6.52 -3.87
N GLY A 271 7.23 6.66 -5.14
CA GLY A 271 8.29 7.53 -5.60
C GLY A 271 7.92 9.01 -5.58
N GLN A 272 8.84 9.86 -6.03
CA GLN A 272 8.62 11.30 -6.09
C GLN A 272 8.17 11.75 -7.47
N ASN A 273 9.00 11.55 -8.48
CA ASN A 273 8.76 12.06 -9.84
C ASN A 273 9.07 11.04 -10.93
N ALA A 274 9.93 10.07 -10.65
CA ALA A 274 10.43 9.14 -11.63
C ALA A 274 9.78 7.76 -11.50
N PHE A 275 9.85 7.14 -10.33
CA PHE A 275 9.46 5.75 -10.16
C PHE A 275 8.74 5.50 -8.84
N ASP A 276 7.57 4.86 -8.91
CA ASP A 276 6.99 4.08 -7.83
C ASP A 276 7.61 2.68 -7.85
N GLU A 277 7.65 1.97 -6.71
CA GLU A 277 8.47 0.78 -6.55
C GLU A 277 7.75 -0.38 -5.86
N VAL A 278 8.16 -1.60 -6.21
CA VAL A 278 8.05 -2.79 -5.36
C VAL A 278 9.45 -3.24 -5.01
N ASN A 279 9.67 -3.47 -3.74
CA ASN A 279 10.96 -3.84 -3.17
C ASN A 279 10.88 -5.22 -2.49
N LEU A 280 11.90 -6.05 -2.71
CA LEU A 280 12.18 -7.23 -1.86
C LEU A 280 13.05 -6.77 -0.70
N ILE A 281 12.54 -6.89 0.52
CA ILE A 281 13.14 -6.26 1.70
C ILE A 281 14.12 -7.20 2.39
N GLU A 282 15.37 -6.73 2.52
CA GLU A 282 16.44 -7.42 3.23
C GLU A 282 16.73 -6.75 4.60
N PRO A 283 17.02 -7.54 5.64
CA PRO A 283 17.46 -6.99 6.94
C PRO A 283 18.71 -6.12 6.80
N GLY A 284 18.65 -4.87 7.24
CA GLY A 284 19.72 -3.91 7.12
C GLY A 284 19.92 -3.33 5.73
N GLY A 285 19.04 -3.65 4.78
CA GLY A 285 19.05 -3.14 3.42
C GLY A 285 18.86 -1.62 3.37
N ASN A 286 19.50 -0.98 2.38
CA ASN A 286 19.34 0.44 2.08
C ASN A 286 18.82 0.59 0.65
N TYR A 287 17.63 1.20 0.52
CA TYR A 287 16.89 1.35 -0.74
C TYR A 287 17.13 2.69 -1.46
N GLY A 288 18.10 3.47 -0.97
CA GLY A 288 18.74 4.56 -1.69
C GLY A 288 18.07 5.92 -1.60
N TRP A 289 16.81 6.03 -1.20
CA TRP A 289 16.15 7.33 -1.09
C TRP A 289 16.87 8.24 -0.05
N PRO A 290 17.11 9.54 -0.32
CA PRO A 290 16.76 10.32 -1.52
C PRO A 290 17.85 10.36 -2.59
N GLN A 291 18.95 9.62 -2.46
CA GLN A 291 20.05 9.64 -3.42
C GLN A 291 19.68 8.94 -4.74
N VAL A 292 18.83 7.93 -4.66
CA VAL A 292 18.34 7.15 -5.81
C VAL A 292 16.81 7.06 -5.75
N GLU A 293 16.17 7.03 -6.91
CA GLU A 293 14.78 6.73 -7.14
C GLU A 293 14.75 5.76 -8.35
N GLY A 294 14.25 4.54 -8.16
CA GLY A 294 14.30 3.49 -9.15
C GLY A 294 15.63 2.73 -9.18
N THR A 295 15.97 2.17 -10.33
CA THR A 295 17.12 1.27 -10.51
C THR A 295 18.40 2.00 -10.89
N GLY A 296 19.56 1.35 -10.70
CA GLY A 296 20.86 1.79 -11.18
C GLY A 296 21.59 2.74 -10.23
N GLY A 297 21.30 2.64 -8.94
CA GLY A 297 22.02 3.34 -7.89
C GLY A 297 23.47 2.88 -7.69
N GLU A 298 24.10 3.40 -6.64
CA GLU A 298 25.44 2.96 -6.22
C GLU A 298 25.35 1.53 -5.67
N PRO A 299 26.43 0.74 -5.69
CA PRO A 299 26.41 -0.67 -5.31
C PRO A 299 25.97 -0.97 -3.87
N GLU A 300 25.96 0.05 -3.00
CA GLU A 300 25.47 -0.05 -1.62
C GLU A 300 23.96 0.04 -1.48
N PHE A 301 23.23 0.40 -2.54
CA PHE A 301 21.78 0.47 -2.54
C PHE A 301 21.17 -0.75 -3.23
N ILE A 302 20.04 -1.19 -2.71
CA ILE A 302 19.26 -2.30 -3.28
C ILE A 302 18.27 -1.71 -4.29
N ASP A 303 18.36 -2.17 -5.53
CA ASP A 303 17.42 -1.78 -6.59
C ASP A 303 16.04 -2.41 -6.36
N PRO A 304 14.94 -1.69 -6.70
CA PRO A 304 13.60 -2.26 -6.69
C PRO A 304 13.46 -3.38 -7.73
N VAL A 305 12.56 -4.32 -7.47
CA VAL A 305 12.26 -5.44 -8.38
C VAL A 305 11.24 -5.06 -9.45
N VAL A 306 10.37 -4.08 -9.16
CA VAL A 306 9.43 -3.48 -10.13
C VAL A 306 9.45 -1.98 -9.99
N THR A 307 9.33 -1.29 -11.11
CA THR A 307 9.15 0.17 -11.15
C THR A 307 8.01 0.56 -12.09
N TRP A 308 7.23 1.56 -11.68
CA TRP A 308 6.21 2.22 -12.51
C TRP A 308 6.44 3.73 -12.52
N SER A 309 5.91 4.42 -13.52
CA SER A 309 5.79 5.87 -13.38
C SER A 309 4.74 6.22 -12.30
N PRO A 310 4.85 7.35 -11.57
CA PRO A 310 3.86 7.74 -10.55
C PRO A 310 2.45 7.98 -11.09
N SER A 311 2.28 8.05 -12.41
CA SER A 311 0.95 8.13 -13.04
C SER A 311 0.30 6.77 -13.27
N GLU A 312 1.09 5.70 -13.34
CA GLU A 312 0.62 4.34 -13.61
C GLU A 312 0.21 3.61 -12.35
N ALA A 313 0.81 3.92 -11.20
CA ALA A 313 0.55 3.20 -9.97
C ALA A 313 0.13 4.12 -8.80
N SER A 314 1.02 4.80 -8.12
CA SER A 314 0.88 5.26 -6.74
C SER A 314 0.47 4.09 -5.85
N PRO A 315 1.37 3.09 -5.68
CA PRO A 315 1.06 1.80 -5.07
C PRO A 315 0.89 1.98 -3.56
N SER A 316 -0.21 1.45 -3.00
CA SER A 316 -0.51 1.56 -1.58
C SER A 316 -0.47 0.18 -0.91
N GLY A 317 -1.59 -0.50 -0.72
CA GLY A 317 -1.58 -1.84 -0.15
C GLY A 317 -0.93 -2.85 -1.10
N LEU A 318 -0.25 -3.83 -0.53
CA LEU A 318 0.32 -4.99 -1.21
C LEU A 318 -0.10 -6.24 -0.45
N ALA A 319 -0.45 -7.31 -1.16
CA ALA A 319 -0.72 -8.62 -0.60
C ALA A 319 -0.12 -9.71 -1.49
N VAL A 320 0.32 -10.81 -0.90
CA VAL A 320 0.69 -12.04 -1.61
C VAL A 320 -0.55 -12.89 -1.81
N GLY A 321 -0.85 -13.24 -3.05
CA GLY A 321 -2.00 -14.06 -3.39
C GLY A 321 -1.77 -15.56 -3.17
N PRO A 322 -2.83 -16.38 -3.31
CA PRO A 322 -2.73 -17.83 -3.14
C PRO A 322 -1.90 -18.51 -4.25
N ASP A 323 -1.64 -17.81 -5.34
CA ASP A 323 -0.76 -18.22 -6.46
C ASP A 323 0.71 -17.85 -6.23
N GLY A 324 1.01 -17.14 -5.13
CA GLY A 324 2.33 -16.61 -4.82
C GLY A 324 2.67 -15.29 -5.49
N ASP A 325 1.78 -14.76 -6.33
CA ASP A 325 1.96 -13.47 -7.01
C ASP A 325 1.65 -12.30 -6.07
N LEU A 326 2.24 -11.14 -6.34
CA LEU A 326 1.94 -9.94 -5.58
C LEU A 326 0.76 -9.20 -6.19
N TYR A 327 -0.16 -8.77 -5.35
CA TYR A 327 -1.29 -7.91 -5.73
C TYR A 327 -1.11 -6.53 -5.10
N VAL A 328 -1.04 -5.49 -5.94
CA VAL A 328 -0.72 -4.14 -5.49
C VAL A 328 -1.85 -3.18 -5.82
N ALA A 329 -2.46 -2.61 -4.80
CA ALA A 329 -3.55 -1.64 -4.92
C ALA A 329 -3.01 -0.27 -5.36
N ALA A 330 -3.44 0.21 -6.52
CA ALA A 330 -2.96 1.47 -7.11
C ALA A 330 -3.97 2.60 -6.96
N LEU A 331 -3.53 3.69 -6.34
CA LEU A 331 -4.40 4.86 -6.11
C LEU A 331 -4.57 5.71 -7.37
N ARG A 332 -3.46 6.20 -7.93
CA ARG A 332 -3.49 7.07 -9.10
C ARG A 332 -3.71 6.27 -10.37
N GLY A 333 -3.15 5.08 -10.43
CA GLY A 333 -3.36 4.12 -11.50
C GLY A 333 -4.79 3.59 -11.57
N GLN A 334 -5.57 3.66 -10.50
CA GLN A 334 -6.94 3.19 -10.43
C GLN A 334 -7.08 1.74 -10.92
N SER A 335 -6.26 0.87 -10.38
CA SER A 335 -6.17 -0.53 -10.80
C SER A 335 -5.60 -1.41 -9.69
N LEU A 336 -5.74 -2.70 -9.83
CA LEU A 336 -5.00 -3.70 -9.08
C LEU A 336 -3.90 -4.23 -10.01
N TRP A 337 -2.64 -4.14 -9.58
CA TRP A 337 -1.54 -4.75 -10.30
C TRP A 337 -1.29 -6.16 -9.77
N ARG A 338 -1.16 -7.13 -10.68
CA ARG A 338 -0.63 -8.46 -10.39
C ARG A 338 0.81 -8.51 -10.86
N VAL A 339 1.73 -8.88 -9.99
CA VAL A 339 3.16 -9.06 -10.28
C VAL A 339 3.48 -10.53 -10.10
N PRO A 340 3.67 -11.29 -11.19
CA PRO A 340 4.03 -12.69 -11.08
C PRO A 340 5.36 -12.87 -10.36
N VAL A 341 5.42 -13.83 -9.44
CA VAL A 341 6.65 -14.18 -8.69
C VAL A 341 6.92 -15.67 -8.84
N ASP A 342 8.12 -16.03 -9.26
CA ASP A 342 8.51 -17.43 -9.32
C ASP A 342 9.05 -17.95 -7.98
N GLY A 343 9.23 -19.28 -7.86
CA GLY A 343 9.73 -19.90 -6.63
C GLY A 343 11.13 -19.43 -6.20
N SER A 344 11.89 -18.73 -7.05
CA SER A 344 13.17 -18.12 -6.68
C SER A 344 13.04 -16.67 -6.17
N GLY A 345 11.86 -16.07 -6.31
CA GLY A 345 11.60 -14.66 -6.01
C GLY A 345 11.92 -13.74 -7.19
N GLU A 346 12.14 -14.28 -8.40
CA GLU A 346 12.27 -13.47 -9.61
C GLU A 346 10.87 -13.03 -10.07
N VAL A 347 10.71 -11.74 -10.37
CA VAL A 347 9.43 -11.16 -10.76
C VAL A 347 9.25 -11.17 -12.27
N GLY A 348 8.02 -11.48 -12.71
CA GLY A 348 7.60 -11.39 -14.11
C GLY A 348 7.12 -10.00 -14.51
N GLU A 349 6.58 -9.88 -15.72
CA GLU A 349 5.98 -8.63 -16.21
C GLU A 349 4.68 -8.34 -15.46
N PRO A 350 4.53 -7.16 -14.85
CA PRO A 350 3.31 -6.79 -14.13
C PRO A 350 2.08 -6.72 -15.05
N GLU A 351 0.96 -7.26 -14.59
CA GLU A 351 -0.33 -7.24 -15.26
C GLU A 351 -1.28 -6.26 -14.59
N ARG A 352 -2.02 -5.49 -15.38
CA ARG A 352 -2.95 -4.49 -14.87
C ARG A 352 -4.38 -5.03 -14.88
N LEU A 353 -4.97 -5.16 -13.69
CA LEU A 353 -6.31 -5.69 -13.47
C LEU A 353 -7.26 -4.56 -13.04
N LEU A 354 -8.56 -4.69 -13.30
CA LEU A 354 -9.64 -3.78 -12.84
C LEU A 354 -9.40 -2.31 -13.20
N GLU A 355 -8.78 -2.03 -14.35
CA GLU A 355 -8.40 -0.66 -14.75
C GLU A 355 -9.61 0.27 -14.83
N GLY A 356 -9.67 1.28 -13.95
CA GLY A 356 -10.71 2.29 -13.89
C GLY A 356 -12.07 1.81 -13.38
N GLU A 357 -12.23 0.53 -13.05
CA GLU A 357 -13.52 -0.06 -12.70
C GLU A 357 -14.04 0.41 -11.33
N TYR A 358 -13.15 0.42 -10.33
CA TYR A 358 -13.47 0.83 -8.96
C TYR A 358 -12.79 2.15 -8.54
N GLY A 359 -12.11 2.81 -9.47
CA GLY A 359 -11.35 4.02 -9.18
C GLY A 359 -10.09 3.71 -8.34
N ARG A 360 -9.84 4.53 -7.33
CA ARG A 360 -8.64 4.46 -6.49
C ARG A 360 -8.71 3.27 -5.54
N LEU A 361 -7.73 2.36 -5.59
CA LEU A 361 -7.61 1.22 -4.68
C LEU A 361 -6.56 1.53 -3.61
N ARG A 362 -6.94 1.32 -2.32
CA ARG A 362 -6.09 1.69 -1.16
C ARG A 362 -5.41 0.49 -0.52
N SER A 363 -6.16 -0.51 -0.15
CA SER A 363 -5.64 -1.68 0.56
C SER A 363 -6.09 -2.95 -0.14
N VAL A 364 -5.24 -3.95 -0.10
CA VAL A 364 -5.52 -5.31 -0.50
C VAL A 364 -4.98 -6.24 0.59
N VAL A 365 -5.74 -7.27 0.93
CA VAL A 365 -5.39 -8.30 1.93
C VAL A 365 -5.88 -9.64 1.40
N THR A 366 -5.08 -10.68 1.54
CA THR A 366 -5.47 -12.06 1.21
C THR A 366 -6.08 -12.73 2.44
N ASP A 367 -7.26 -13.33 2.30
CA ASP A 367 -7.89 -14.09 3.39
C ASP A 367 -7.41 -15.55 3.42
N VAL A 368 -7.81 -16.28 4.46
CA VAL A 368 -7.45 -17.70 4.65
C VAL A 368 -7.99 -18.64 3.56
N ASP A 369 -8.98 -18.21 2.79
CA ASP A 369 -9.53 -18.93 1.65
C ASP A 369 -8.84 -18.57 0.33
N GLY A 370 -7.84 -17.66 0.36
CA GLY A 370 -7.08 -17.20 -0.80
C GLY A 370 -7.82 -16.16 -1.65
N ARG A 371 -8.82 -15.46 -1.10
CA ARG A 371 -9.51 -14.37 -1.80
C ARG A 371 -8.90 -13.02 -1.41
N LEU A 372 -8.99 -12.08 -2.32
CA LEU A 372 -8.49 -10.72 -2.11
C LEU A 372 -9.61 -9.82 -1.60
N TRP A 373 -9.38 -9.18 -0.47
CA TRP A 373 -10.22 -8.12 0.06
C TRP A 373 -9.62 -6.78 -0.35
N VAL A 374 -10.35 -5.98 -1.10
CA VAL A 374 -9.84 -4.71 -1.65
C VAL A 374 -10.68 -3.54 -1.17
N LEU A 375 -10.01 -2.51 -0.67
CA LEU A 375 -10.63 -1.29 -0.17
C LEU A 375 -10.40 -0.15 -1.16
N THR A 376 -11.49 0.51 -1.61
CA THR A 376 -11.39 1.70 -2.45
C THR A 376 -11.07 2.95 -1.63
N ASN A 377 -10.71 4.06 -2.27
CA ASN A 377 -10.39 5.33 -1.60
C ASN A 377 -10.70 6.55 -2.49
N ASN A 378 -11.91 6.57 -3.03
CA ASN A 378 -12.36 7.61 -3.95
C ASN A 378 -12.76 8.89 -3.21
N THR A 379 -13.27 8.79 -1.97
CA THR A 379 -13.67 9.93 -1.15
C THR A 379 -12.50 10.80 -0.69
N ALA A 380 -11.26 10.27 -0.69
CA ALA A 380 -10.07 11.04 -0.29
C ALA A 380 -9.63 12.07 -1.34
N ARG A 381 -9.42 11.63 -2.58
CA ARG A 381 -8.87 12.46 -3.68
C ARG A 381 -9.35 12.01 -5.06
N GLY A 382 -10.33 11.13 -5.12
CA GLY A 382 -10.92 10.62 -6.35
C GLY A 382 -12.15 11.42 -6.78
N GLU A 383 -12.90 10.81 -7.68
CA GLU A 383 -14.22 11.25 -8.07
C GLU A 383 -15.23 10.24 -7.51
N PRO A 384 -15.68 10.41 -6.25
CA PRO A 384 -16.52 9.41 -5.59
C PRO A 384 -17.86 9.27 -6.31
N GLN A 385 -18.30 8.03 -6.43
CA GLN A 385 -19.59 7.65 -6.99
C GLN A 385 -20.55 7.23 -5.86
N GLU A 386 -21.82 7.04 -6.20
CA GLU A 386 -22.80 6.54 -5.24
C GLU A 386 -22.36 5.18 -4.68
N GLY A 387 -22.28 5.08 -3.35
CA GLY A 387 -21.83 3.90 -2.64
C GLY A 387 -20.31 3.82 -2.37
N ASP A 388 -19.51 4.82 -2.79
CA ASP A 388 -18.10 4.87 -2.39
C ASP A 388 -17.94 5.34 -0.91
N ASP A 389 -16.88 4.93 -0.21
CA ASP A 389 -15.92 3.91 -0.62
C ASP A 389 -16.44 2.51 -0.30
N ARG A 390 -15.84 1.50 -0.92
CA ARG A 390 -16.33 0.11 -0.94
C ARG A 390 -15.26 -0.84 -0.42
N LEU A 391 -15.74 -1.91 0.20
CA LEU A 391 -14.96 -3.11 0.47
C LEU A 391 -15.40 -4.20 -0.51
N LEU A 392 -14.46 -4.69 -1.31
CA LEU A 392 -14.65 -5.68 -2.36
C LEU A 392 -14.06 -7.00 -1.92
N LEU A 393 -14.65 -8.11 -2.35
CA LEU A 393 -14.11 -9.45 -2.27
C LEU A 393 -13.93 -9.97 -3.69
N LEU A 394 -12.70 -10.38 -4.02
CA LEU A 394 -12.29 -10.81 -5.35
C LEU A 394 -11.75 -12.23 -5.30
N ASP A 395 -12.05 -13.01 -6.32
CA ASP A 395 -11.42 -14.31 -6.54
C ASP A 395 -10.27 -14.14 -7.56
N PRO A 396 -9.00 -14.16 -7.14
CA PRO A 396 -7.87 -13.90 -8.04
C PRO A 396 -7.80 -14.86 -9.22
N ALA A 397 -8.29 -16.10 -9.06
CA ALA A 397 -8.32 -17.08 -10.15
C ALA A 397 -9.30 -16.74 -11.28
N GLN A 398 -10.24 -15.80 -11.03
CA GLN A 398 -11.24 -15.35 -11.98
C GLN A 398 -10.97 -13.95 -12.52
N LEU A 399 -9.98 -13.24 -11.98
CA LEU A 399 -9.57 -11.93 -12.49
C LEU A 399 -8.76 -12.14 -13.77
N GLY A 400 -9.26 -11.61 -14.87
CA GLY A 400 -8.54 -11.58 -16.13
C GLY A 400 -7.88 -10.22 -16.38
N PRO A 401 -6.86 -10.17 -17.29
CA PRO A 401 -6.27 -8.92 -17.73
C PRO A 401 -7.24 -8.11 -18.60
#